data_d712b367d935f057b10e6453f63c85cb
#
_entry.id   d712b367d935f057b10e6453f63c85cb
#
_cell.length_a   1.000
_cell.length_b   1.000
_cell.length_c   1.000
_cell.angle_alpha   90.00
_cell.angle_beta   90.00
_cell.angle_gamma   90.00
#
_symmetry.space_group_name_H-M   'P 1'
#
loop_
_entity.id
_entity.type
_entity.pdbx_description
1 polymer ?
#
loop_
_entity_poly.entity_id
_entity_poly.type
_entity_poly.pdbx_seq_one_letter_code
_entity_poly.pdbx_strand_id
1 'polypeptide(L)'
;MKIEIWPQHGPLNSKDIFNKFIHSLRASGEQVWENKQAPDADVGVIWSVLWQGRMRKYKDIWERYRKQNKPVIVMEVGGMKRN
;
A
#
# COMPACT_ATOMS: atom_id res chain seq x y z
N MET A 1 -4.61 -5.39 13.52
CA MET A 1 -5.04 -5.30 12.12
C MET A 1 -3.95 -5.84 11.22
N LYS A 2 -4.33 -6.55 10.18
CA LYS A 2 -3.36 -7.09 9.23
C LYS A 2 -3.32 -6.21 7.99
N ILE A 3 -2.13 -5.76 7.63
CA ILE A 3 -1.93 -4.79 6.57
C ILE A 3 -0.96 -5.33 5.53
N GLU A 4 -1.39 -5.31 4.28
CA GLU A 4 -0.55 -5.75 3.17
C GLU A 4 -0.04 -4.51 2.43
N ILE A 5 1.28 -4.39 2.26
CA ILE A 5 1.87 -3.20 1.66
C ILE A 5 2.99 -3.62 0.71
N TRP A 6 3.07 -2.94 -0.42
CA TRP A 6 3.99 -3.31 -1.49
C TRP A 6 4.91 -2.17 -1.92
N PRO A 7 5.87 -1.77 -1.09
CA PRO A 7 6.79 -0.69 -1.47
C PRO A 7 7.58 -0.99 -2.74
N GLN A 8 7.86 -2.27 -3.01
CA GLN A 8 8.68 -2.61 -4.18
C GLN A 8 8.03 -2.27 -5.51
N HIS A 9 6.70 -2.08 -5.53
CA HIS A 9 6.01 -1.70 -6.76
C HIS A 9 5.92 -0.18 -6.92
N GLY A 10 6.33 0.57 -5.94
CA GLY A 10 6.26 2.03 -5.99
C GLY A 10 7.46 2.66 -6.68
N PRO A 11 7.40 3.94 -6.95
CA PRO A 11 8.54 4.64 -7.52
C PRO A 11 9.69 4.71 -6.53
N LEU A 12 10.89 4.96 -7.05
CA LEU A 12 12.07 4.96 -6.20
C LEU A 12 11.99 5.98 -5.08
N ASN A 13 11.39 7.13 -5.34
CA ASN A 13 11.31 8.19 -4.34
C ASN A 13 10.23 7.94 -3.29
N SER A 14 9.50 6.84 -3.38
CA SER A 14 8.48 6.52 -2.38
C SER A 14 9.00 5.71 -1.21
N LYS A 15 10.23 5.21 -1.31
CA LYS A 15 10.73 4.25 -0.31
C LYS A 15 10.80 4.82 1.10
N ASP A 16 11.27 6.06 1.24
CA ASP A 16 11.37 6.65 2.57
C ASP A 16 10.00 6.84 3.19
N ILE A 17 9.01 7.23 2.38
CA ILE A 17 7.67 7.43 2.86
C ILE A 17 7.06 6.09 3.30
N PHE A 18 7.23 5.05 2.49
CA PHE A 18 6.76 3.73 2.86
C PHE A 18 7.42 3.23 4.14
N ASN A 19 8.75 3.41 4.25
CA ASN A 19 9.46 2.94 5.44
C ASN A 19 8.96 3.60 6.70
N LYS A 20 8.74 4.91 6.66
CA LYS A 20 8.22 5.62 7.82
C LYS A 20 6.81 5.17 8.17
N PHE A 21 5.99 4.95 7.15
CA PHE A 21 4.62 4.49 7.36
C PHE A 21 4.61 3.10 7.98
N ILE A 22 5.41 2.19 7.44
CA ILE A 22 5.51 0.83 7.97
C ILE A 22 6.00 0.84 9.41
N HIS A 23 7.02 1.64 9.68
CA HIS A 23 7.56 1.75 11.03
C HIS A 23 6.48 2.21 12.02
N SER A 24 5.70 3.22 11.61
CA SER A 24 4.62 3.72 12.46
C SER A 24 3.56 2.66 12.72
N LEU A 25 3.20 1.90 11.68
CA LEU A 25 2.21 0.85 11.82
C LEU A 25 2.68 -0.22 12.80
N ARG A 26 3.92 -0.66 12.65
CA ARG A 26 4.47 -1.68 13.55
C ARG A 26 4.59 -1.18 14.98
N ALA A 27 4.95 0.09 15.13
CA ALA A 27 5.03 0.68 16.48
C ALA A 27 3.66 0.76 17.14
N SER A 28 2.59 0.83 16.34
CA SER A 28 1.23 0.85 16.86
C SER A 28 0.65 -0.55 17.08
N GLY A 29 1.46 -1.59 16.88
CA GLY A 29 1.01 -2.95 17.12
C GLY A 29 0.34 -3.63 15.93
N GLU A 30 0.35 -3.00 14.77
CA GLU A 30 -0.25 -3.60 13.59
C GLU A 30 0.66 -4.66 12.99
N GLN A 31 0.06 -5.67 12.36
CA GLN A 31 0.82 -6.70 11.65
C GLN A 31 0.97 -6.25 10.19
N VAL A 32 2.21 -6.17 9.72
CA VAL A 32 2.48 -5.66 8.39
C VAL A 32 3.18 -6.73 7.55
N TRP A 33 2.58 -7.04 6.40
CA TRP A 33 3.20 -7.90 5.39
C TRP A 33 3.77 -7.00 4.31
N GLU A 34 5.08 -6.94 4.26
CA GLU A 34 5.78 -6.04 3.34
C GLU A 34 6.26 -6.82 2.13
N ASN A 35 5.79 -6.42 0.94
CA ASN A 35 6.19 -7.03 -0.33
C ASN A 35 5.81 -8.51 -0.44
N LYS A 36 4.72 -8.88 0.21
CA LYS A 36 4.17 -10.23 0.08
C LYS A 36 2.71 -10.22 0.42
N GLN A 37 1.99 -11.18 -0.12
CA GLN A 37 0.55 -11.26 0.09
C GLN A 37 0.25 -11.69 1.53
N ALA A 38 -0.66 -10.98 2.17
CA ALA A 38 -1.07 -11.27 3.52
C ALA A 38 -2.33 -12.12 3.50
N PRO A 39 -2.36 -13.24 4.23
CA PRO A 39 -3.59 -14.01 4.36
C PRO A 39 -4.58 -13.24 5.23
N ASP A 40 -5.79 -13.09 4.74
CA ASP A 40 -6.86 -12.43 5.50
C ASP A 40 -6.50 -11.00 5.91
N ALA A 41 -5.80 -10.28 5.04
CA ALA A 41 -5.47 -8.89 5.34
C ALA A 41 -6.74 -8.06 5.48
N ASP A 42 -6.70 -7.10 6.39
CA ASP A 42 -7.82 -6.18 6.61
C ASP A 42 -7.78 -5.00 5.66
N VAL A 43 -6.58 -4.59 5.26
CA VAL A 43 -6.42 -3.43 4.39
C VAL A 43 -5.17 -3.60 3.55
N GLY A 44 -5.24 -3.11 2.31
CA GLY A 44 -4.09 -3.06 1.42
C GLY A 44 -3.61 -1.64 1.25
N VAL A 45 -2.32 -1.45 1.05
CA VAL A 45 -1.74 -0.13 0.84
C VAL A 45 -1.04 -0.11 -0.51
N ILE A 46 -1.42 0.84 -1.36
CA ILE A 46 -0.83 1.00 -2.67
C ILE A 46 -0.36 2.44 -2.85
N TRP A 47 0.41 2.67 -3.92
CA TRP A 47 0.94 3.99 -4.22
C TRP A 47 0.27 4.51 -5.47
N SER A 48 -0.43 5.65 -5.34
CA SER A 48 -1.06 6.32 -6.46
C SER A 48 -2.13 5.47 -7.16
N VAL A 49 -2.85 6.11 -8.05
CA VAL A 49 -3.83 5.42 -8.90
C VAL A 49 -3.39 5.42 -10.35
N LEU A 50 -2.17 5.92 -10.63
CA LEU A 50 -1.62 5.90 -11.98
C LEU A 50 -0.79 4.62 -12.12
N TRP A 51 -1.43 3.56 -12.52
CA TRP A 51 -0.81 2.23 -12.52
C TRP A 51 -0.14 1.95 -13.86
N GLN A 52 1.01 2.57 -14.06
CA GLN A 52 1.80 2.40 -15.27
C GLN A 52 3.18 1.86 -14.92
N GLY A 53 3.80 1.18 -15.86
CA GLY A 53 5.13 0.65 -15.66
C GLY A 53 5.16 -0.29 -14.47
N ARG A 54 6.13 -0.08 -13.60
CA ARG A 54 6.32 -0.93 -12.43
C ARG A 54 5.15 -0.87 -11.46
N MET A 55 4.38 0.23 -11.49
CA MET A 55 3.26 0.40 -10.58
C MET A 55 2.00 -0.32 -11.04
N ARG A 56 2.07 -0.98 -12.19
CA ARG A 56 0.89 -1.67 -12.72
C ARG A 56 0.40 -2.78 -11.77
N LYS A 57 1.29 -3.34 -10.98
CA LYS A 57 0.92 -4.38 -10.02
C LYS A 57 -0.07 -3.88 -8.97
N TYR A 58 -0.09 -2.58 -8.71
CA TYR A 58 -1.04 -2.05 -7.74
C TYR A 58 -2.47 -2.20 -8.20
N LYS A 59 -2.71 -2.22 -9.50
CA LYS A 59 -4.06 -2.44 -10.00
C LYS A 59 -4.57 -3.81 -9.59
N ASP A 60 -3.73 -4.83 -9.66
CA ASP A 60 -4.12 -6.19 -9.27
C ASP A 60 -4.46 -6.25 -7.78
N ILE A 61 -3.69 -5.56 -6.96
CA ILE A 61 -3.94 -5.52 -5.51
C ILE A 61 -5.26 -4.82 -5.24
N TRP A 62 -5.48 -3.68 -5.89
CA TRP A 62 -6.70 -2.92 -5.72
C TRP A 62 -7.93 -3.74 -6.10
N GLU A 63 -7.86 -4.45 -7.23
CA GLU A 63 -8.98 -5.28 -7.68
C GLU A 63 -9.25 -6.45 -6.74
N ARG A 64 -8.19 -7.05 -6.23
CA ARG A 64 -8.33 -8.17 -5.29
C ARG A 64 -9.03 -7.72 -4.02
N TYR A 65 -8.70 -6.55 -3.52
CA TYR A 65 -9.32 -6.02 -2.31
C TYR A 65 -10.75 -5.60 -2.56
N ARG A 66 -11.03 -5.02 -3.72
CA ARG A 66 -12.40 -4.65 -4.06
C ARG A 66 -13.33 -5.86 -4.11
N LYS A 67 -12.85 -6.95 -4.66
CA LYS A 67 -13.66 -8.16 -4.73
C LYS A 67 -14.02 -8.69 -3.36
N GLN A 68 -13.21 -8.41 -2.37
CA GLN A 68 -13.43 -8.88 -1.00
C GLN A 68 -14.09 -7.82 -0.14
N ASN A 69 -14.47 -6.70 -0.71
CA ASN A 69 -15.06 -5.57 0.03
C ASN A 69 -14.15 -5.09 1.15
N LYS A 70 -12.86 -5.06 0.89
CA LYS A 70 -11.88 -4.59 1.87
C LYS A 70 -11.30 -3.25 1.44
N PRO A 71 -10.98 -2.38 2.41
CA PRO A 71 -10.46 -1.05 2.09
C PRO A 71 -9.03 -1.08 1.56
N VAL A 72 -8.71 -0.06 0.77
CA VAL A 72 -7.36 0.14 0.25
C VAL A 72 -6.95 1.57 0.56
N ILE A 73 -5.75 1.73 1.14
CA ILE A 73 -5.18 3.04 1.38
C ILE A 73 -4.31 3.40 0.19
N VAL A 74 -4.55 4.57 -0.39
CA VAL A 74 -3.78 5.06 -1.53
C VAL A 74 -2.85 6.16 -1.05
N MET A 75 -1.55 5.97 -1.26
CA MET A 75 -0.53 6.95 -0.89
C MET A 75 0.01 7.63 -2.14
N GLU A 76 0.38 8.90 -2.03
CA GLU A 76 0.95 9.65 -3.14
C GLU A 76 1.93 10.68 -2.63
N VAL A 77 2.91 11.00 -3.46
CA VAL A 77 3.81 12.10 -3.16
C VAL A 77 2.99 13.39 -3.18
N GLY A 78 3.12 14.18 -2.15
CA GLY A 78 2.36 15.40 -2.06
C GLY A 78 0.87 15.15 -2.03
N GLY A 79 0.49 13.96 -1.68
CA GLY A 79 -0.90 13.54 -1.73
C GLY A 79 -1.80 14.33 -0.84
N MET A 80 -1.22 15.06 0.00
CA MET A 80 -2.01 15.91 0.83
C MET A 80 -2.47 17.12 0.05
N LYS A 81 -2.04 17.26 -1.16
CA LYS A 81 -2.64 18.27 -1.86
C LYS A 81 -3.83 17.81 -2.52
N ARG A 82 -4.35 17.76 -2.61
CA ARG A 82 -5.44 17.58 -3.18
C ARG A 82 -5.95 18.37 -3.73
N ASN A 83 -5.93 18.59 -4.10
CA ASN A 83 -6.43 19.27 -4.61
C ASN A 83 -6.84 19.55 -4.80
#